data_72d45f4ab1ba260f0dc73021e57d277a
#
_entry.id   72d45f4ab1ba260f0dc73021e57d277a
#
_cell.length_a   1.000
_cell.length_b   1.000
_cell.length_c   1.000
_cell.angle_alpha   90.00
_cell.angle_beta   90.00
_cell.angle_gamma   90.00
#
_symmetry.space_group_name_H-M   'P 1'
#
loop_
_entity.id
_entity.type
_entity.pdbx_description
1 polymer ?
#
loop_
_entity_poly.entity_id
_entity_poly.type
_entity_poly.pdbx_seq_one_letter_code
_entity_poly.pdbx_strand_id
1 'polypeptide(L)'
;INVASMAGLMATPKSAVYAATKFAVVGFDNGLRLELKPFKVMVTTVNPGPINTNFFKVAEATAYQQSVQAIALDPERLAQRIVRAMGHAVREINAPRFMAIAAKGYTLMPHVGDFLAGGIFNRK
;
A
#
# COMPACT_ATOMS: atom_id res chain seq x y z
N ILE A 1 5.13 11.88 7.58
CA ILE A 1 4.94 10.47 7.18
C ILE A 1 3.46 10.18 7.18
N ASN A 2 2.93 9.71 6.06
CA ASN A 2 1.53 9.31 5.91
C ASN A 2 1.42 7.81 5.59
N VAL A 3 0.43 7.14 6.17
CA VAL A 3 0.23 5.69 5.97
C VAL A 3 -0.91 5.47 4.96
N ALA A 4 -0.52 5.11 3.74
CA ALA A 4 -1.42 4.70 2.68
C ALA A 4 -1.67 3.17 2.71
N SER A 5 -1.43 2.49 1.60
CA SER A 5 -1.52 1.03 1.44
C SER A 5 -1.00 0.63 0.06
N MET A 6 -0.65 -0.62 -0.15
CA MET A 6 -0.50 -1.18 -1.51
C MET A 6 -1.79 -1.03 -2.33
N ALA A 7 -2.96 -0.99 -1.69
CA ALA A 7 -4.23 -0.68 -2.34
C ALA A 7 -4.31 0.76 -2.89
N GLY A 8 -3.40 1.66 -2.51
CA GLY A 8 -3.22 2.97 -3.10
C GLY A 8 -2.35 2.98 -4.37
N LEU A 9 -1.78 1.84 -4.73
CA LEU A 9 -0.97 1.65 -5.93
C LEU A 9 -1.64 0.70 -6.94
N MET A 10 -2.48 -0.22 -6.45
CA MET A 10 -3.18 -1.22 -7.26
C MET A 10 -4.49 -1.60 -6.57
N ALA A 11 -5.61 -1.42 -7.25
CA ALA A 11 -6.91 -1.85 -6.75
C ALA A 11 -7.11 -3.36 -6.92
N THR A 12 -7.93 -3.94 -6.04
CA THR A 12 -8.32 -5.35 -6.11
C THR A 12 -9.84 -5.48 -5.99
N PRO A 13 -10.46 -6.56 -6.51
CA PRO A 13 -11.89 -6.78 -6.39
C PRO A 13 -12.39 -6.64 -4.96
N LYS A 14 -13.63 -6.17 -4.79
CA LYS A 14 -14.32 -5.96 -3.50
C LYS A 14 -13.65 -4.94 -2.55
N SER A 15 -12.69 -4.14 -3.05
CA SER A 15 -12.02 -3.10 -2.26
C SER A 15 -11.94 -1.75 -2.97
N ALA A 16 -12.83 -1.49 -3.94
CA ALA A 16 -12.77 -0.29 -4.78
C ALA A 16 -12.80 1.01 -3.98
N VAL A 17 -13.73 1.16 -3.03
CA VAL A 17 -13.84 2.35 -2.18
C VAL A 17 -12.61 2.52 -1.29
N TYR A 18 -12.15 1.43 -0.68
CA TYR A 18 -10.92 1.46 0.12
C TYR A 18 -9.71 1.85 -0.74
N ALA A 19 -9.56 1.25 -1.91
CA ALA A 19 -8.49 1.60 -2.84
C ALA A 19 -8.56 3.09 -3.21
N ALA A 20 -9.74 3.62 -3.57
CA ALA A 20 -9.92 5.03 -3.89
C ALA A 20 -9.41 5.95 -2.77
N THR A 21 -9.72 5.66 -1.51
CA THR A 21 -9.22 6.44 -0.36
C THR A 21 -7.69 6.38 -0.25
N LYS A 22 -7.09 5.23 -0.53
CA LYS A 22 -5.64 5.04 -0.44
C LYS A 22 -4.88 5.63 -1.63
N PHE A 23 -5.45 5.59 -2.83
CA PHE A 23 -4.96 6.35 -3.99
C PHE A 23 -4.98 7.87 -3.72
N ALA A 24 -6.04 8.37 -3.06
CA ALA A 24 -6.12 9.78 -2.66
C ALA A 24 -4.95 10.17 -1.74
N VAL A 25 -4.59 9.35 -0.75
CA VAL A 25 -3.44 9.60 0.14
C VAL A 25 -2.13 9.60 -0.65
N VAL A 26 -1.93 8.68 -1.58
CA VAL A 26 -0.71 8.64 -2.41
C VAL A 26 -0.62 9.88 -3.31
N GLY A 27 -1.74 10.27 -3.95
CA GLY A 27 -1.81 11.48 -4.77
C GLY A 27 -1.55 12.75 -3.96
N PHE A 28 -2.17 12.87 -2.78
CA PHE A 28 -1.94 13.96 -1.84
C PHE A 28 -0.46 14.06 -1.46
N ASP A 29 0.17 12.97 -1.08
CA ASP A 29 1.59 12.95 -0.71
C ASP A 29 2.51 13.36 -1.86
N ASN A 30 2.17 12.97 -3.09
CA ASN A 30 2.93 13.38 -4.26
C ASN A 30 2.85 14.90 -4.49
N GLY A 31 1.66 15.50 -4.38
CA GLY A 31 1.47 16.94 -4.44
C GLY A 31 2.19 17.65 -3.29
N LEU A 32 1.92 17.22 -2.07
CA LEU A 32 2.50 17.80 -0.86
C LEU A 32 4.04 17.78 -0.86
N ARG A 33 4.64 16.74 -1.41
CA ARG A 33 6.11 16.62 -1.55
C ARG A 33 6.69 17.70 -2.45
N LEU A 34 5.97 18.08 -3.51
CA LEU A 34 6.38 19.15 -4.41
C LEU A 34 6.19 20.52 -3.76
N GLU A 35 5.06 20.73 -3.09
CA GLU A 35 4.75 21.99 -2.41
C GLU A 35 5.71 22.29 -1.25
N LEU A 36 6.11 21.26 -0.50
CA LEU A 36 6.98 21.41 0.67
C LEU A 36 8.48 21.37 0.35
N LYS A 37 8.85 21.05 -0.89
CA LYS A 37 10.26 21.00 -1.31
C LYS A 37 11.03 22.29 -1.05
N PRO A 38 10.49 23.51 -1.32
CA PRO A 38 11.20 24.77 -1.02
C PRO A 38 11.48 24.97 0.47
N PHE A 39 10.64 24.38 1.33
CA PHE A 39 10.77 24.48 2.78
C PHE A 39 11.66 23.37 3.38
N LYS A 40 12.25 22.51 2.53
CA LYS A 40 13.07 21.36 2.94
C LYS A 40 12.34 20.38 3.86
N VAL A 41 11.02 20.31 3.77
CA VAL A 41 10.19 19.34 4.51
C VAL A 41 10.06 18.06 3.68
N MET A 42 10.40 16.94 4.30
CA MET A 42 10.35 15.62 3.68
C MET A 42 8.98 14.97 3.89
N VAL A 43 8.42 14.41 2.82
CA VAL A 43 7.16 13.67 2.86
C VAL A 43 7.43 12.20 2.50
N THR A 44 7.17 11.31 3.44
CA THR A 44 7.30 9.86 3.26
C THR A 44 5.93 9.21 3.19
N THR A 45 5.67 8.46 2.14
CA THR A 45 4.45 7.64 1.99
C THR A 45 4.76 6.21 2.38
N VAL A 46 3.99 5.64 3.30
CA VAL A 46 4.12 4.24 3.71
C VAL A 46 3.02 3.43 3.01
N ASN A 47 3.40 2.47 2.19
CA ASN A 47 2.50 1.61 1.43
C ASN A 47 2.63 0.16 1.94
N PRO A 48 1.98 -0.21 3.04
CA PRO A 48 1.99 -1.59 3.50
C PRO A 48 1.05 -2.45 2.67
N GLY A 49 1.43 -3.71 2.48
CA GLY A 49 0.54 -4.79 2.11
C GLY A 49 -0.25 -5.28 3.33
N PRO A 50 -0.73 -6.52 3.30
CA PRO A 50 -1.43 -7.11 4.44
C PRO A 50 -0.55 -7.09 5.70
N ILE A 51 -1.13 -6.67 6.82
CA ILE A 51 -0.46 -6.64 8.12
C ILE A 51 -1.20 -7.59 9.05
N ASN A 52 -0.49 -8.35 9.84
CA ASN A 52 -1.09 -9.25 10.82
C ASN A 52 -1.65 -8.44 12.01
N THR A 53 -2.87 -7.94 11.85
CA THR A 53 -3.61 -7.14 12.83
C THR A 53 -5.08 -7.58 12.89
N ASN A 54 -5.84 -7.04 13.82
CA ASN A 54 -7.29 -7.26 13.91
C ASN A 54 -8.11 -6.54 12.83
N PHE A 55 -7.48 -5.78 11.93
CA PHE A 55 -8.15 -5.01 10.88
C PHE A 55 -9.10 -5.87 10.03
N PHE A 56 -8.64 -7.06 9.62
CA PHE A 56 -9.44 -7.95 8.76
C PHE A 56 -10.65 -8.57 9.49
N LYS A 57 -10.57 -8.71 10.81
CA LYS A 57 -11.71 -9.17 11.63
C LYS A 57 -12.80 -8.10 11.66
N VAL A 58 -12.40 -6.84 11.85
CA VAL A 58 -13.33 -5.69 11.88
C VAL A 58 -13.92 -5.43 10.49
N ALA A 59 -13.14 -5.65 9.43
CA ALA A 59 -13.58 -5.49 8.03
C ALA A 59 -14.36 -6.71 7.49
N GLU A 60 -14.66 -7.70 8.31
CA GLU A 60 -15.37 -8.96 7.93
C GLU A 60 -14.68 -9.69 6.74
N ALA A 61 -13.37 -9.53 6.60
CA ALA A 61 -12.58 -10.06 5.50
C ALA A 61 -11.68 -11.24 5.91
N THR A 62 -12.19 -12.13 6.75
CA THR A 62 -11.44 -13.25 7.37
C THR A 62 -10.90 -14.23 6.32
N ALA A 63 -11.67 -14.52 5.28
CA ALA A 63 -11.24 -15.41 4.21
C ALA A 63 -10.05 -14.81 3.43
N TYR A 64 -10.04 -13.50 3.21
CA TYR A 64 -8.92 -12.82 2.60
C TYR A 64 -7.69 -12.81 3.52
N GLN A 65 -7.87 -12.61 4.82
CA GLN A 65 -6.78 -12.68 5.80
C GLN A 65 -6.05 -14.03 5.73
N GLN A 66 -6.81 -15.13 5.66
CA GLN A 66 -6.23 -16.47 5.52
C GLN A 66 -5.42 -16.63 4.22
N SER A 67 -5.93 -16.08 3.10
CA SER A 67 -5.26 -16.19 1.80
C SER A 67 -3.95 -15.40 1.71
N VAL A 68 -3.79 -14.34 2.50
CA VAL A 68 -2.60 -13.48 2.49
C VAL A 68 -1.70 -13.67 3.72
N GLN A 69 -2.01 -14.60 4.60
CA GLN A 69 -1.28 -14.82 5.86
C GLN A 69 0.21 -15.09 5.63
N ALA A 70 0.56 -15.82 4.56
CA ALA A 70 1.95 -16.13 4.23
C ALA A 70 2.80 -14.90 3.86
N ILE A 71 2.15 -13.81 3.43
CA ILE A 71 2.81 -12.55 3.04
C ILE A 71 2.50 -11.40 4.00
N ALA A 72 1.73 -11.69 5.06
CA ALA A 72 1.34 -10.69 6.03
C ALA A 72 2.58 -10.16 6.78
N LEU A 73 2.63 -8.84 6.90
CA LEU A 73 3.72 -8.15 7.58
C LEU A 73 3.57 -8.24 9.09
N ASP A 74 4.69 -8.34 9.78
CA ASP A 74 4.79 -8.11 11.21
C ASP A 74 4.64 -6.61 11.48
N PRO A 75 3.64 -6.19 12.27
CA PRO A 75 3.39 -4.77 12.55
C PRO A 75 4.57 -4.10 13.26
N GLU A 76 5.27 -4.80 14.16
CA GLU A 76 6.42 -4.28 14.89
C GLU A 76 7.57 -3.95 13.95
N ARG A 77 7.90 -4.86 13.04
CA ARG A 77 8.95 -4.64 12.03
C ARG A 77 8.61 -3.48 11.08
N LEU A 78 7.33 -3.33 10.72
CA LEU A 78 6.89 -2.19 9.90
C LEU A 78 7.06 -0.88 10.69
N ALA A 79 6.62 -0.84 11.95
CA ALA A 79 6.75 0.33 12.81
C ALA A 79 8.22 0.75 12.97
N GLN A 80 9.12 -0.20 13.21
CA GLN A 80 10.55 0.07 13.30
C GLN A 80 11.12 0.67 12.00
N ARG A 81 10.66 0.20 10.83
CA ARG A 81 11.07 0.79 9.54
C ARG A 81 10.57 2.21 9.37
N ILE A 82 9.36 2.51 9.83
CA ILE A 82 8.79 3.86 9.81
C ILE A 82 9.60 4.78 10.72
N VAL A 83 9.88 4.35 11.95
CA VAL A 83 10.68 5.14 12.90
C VAL A 83 12.08 5.42 12.36
N ARG A 84 12.75 4.43 11.76
CA ARG A 84 14.08 4.62 11.15
C ARG A 84 14.07 5.59 9.95
N ALA A 85 12.94 5.76 9.30
CA ALA A 85 12.80 6.72 8.19
C ALA A 85 12.60 8.17 8.66
N MET A 86 12.24 8.37 9.92
CA MET A 86 12.07 9.71 10.48
C MET A 86 13.38 10.49 10.42
N GLY A 87 13.32 11.73 9.96
CA GLY A 87 14.51 12.58 9.78
C GLY A 87 15.36 12.26 8.55
N HIS A 88 14.99 11.27 7.74
CA HIS A 88 15.70 10.89 6.54
C HIS A 88 14.87 11.16 5.27
N ALA A 89 15.55 11.44 4.16
CA ALA A 89 14.91 11.71 2.87
C ALA A 89 14.42 10.41 2.20
N VAL A 90 13.47 9.73 2.84
CA VAL A 90 12.83 8.52 2.31
C VAL A 90 11.53 8.90 1.64
N ARG A 91 11.43 8.68 0.32
CA ARG A 91 10.22 8.98 -0.45
C ARG A 91 9.07 8.03 -0.13
N GLU A 92 9.35 6.72 -0.13
CA GLU A 92 8.34 5.66 0.04
C GLU A 92 8.89 4.48 0.85
N ILE A 93 8.04 3.94 1.70
CA ILE A 93 8.27 2.66 2.38
C ILE A 93 7.26 1.66 1.83
N ASN A 94 7.69 0.87 0.84
CA ASN A 94 6.89 -0.19 0.24
C ASN A 94 7.20 -1.52 0.95
N ALA A 95 6.20 -2.17 1.48
CA ALA A 95 6.35 -3.44 2.18
C ALA A 95 5.15 -4.37 1.93
N PRO A 96 5.36 -5.56 1.37
CA PRO A 96 6.62 -6.07 0.83
C PRO A 96 6.98 -5.42 -0.53
N ARG A 97 8.27 -5.34 -0.85
CA ARG A 97 8.75 -4.62 -2.05
C ARG A 97 8.22 -5.21 -3.36
N PHE A 98 8.04 -6.53 -3.44
CA PHE A 98 7.58 -7.18 -4.67
C PHE A 98 6.17 -6.71 -5.08
N MET A 99 5.29 -6.38 -4.12
CA MET A 99 3.96 -5.85 -4.42
C MET A 99 4.02 -4.47 -5.10
N ALA A 100 4.96 -3.62 -4.71
CA ALA A 100 5.15 -2.34 -5.36
C ALA A 100 5.68 -2.50 -6.80
N ILE A 101 6.53 -3.49 -7.04
CA ILE A 101 6.99 -3.83 -8.39
C ILE A 101 5.82 -4.34 -9.24
N ALA A 102 4.98 -5.21 -8.69
CA ALA A 102 3.77 -5.70 -9.35
C ALA A 102 2.79 -4.57 -9.67
N ALA A 103 2.60 -3.62 -8.74
CA ALA A 103 1.75 -2.45 -8.96
C ALA A 103 2.28 -1.54 -10.10
N LYS A 104 3.60 -1.36 -10.21
CA LYS A 104 4.21 -0.65 -11.35
C LYS A 104 4.00 -1.39 -12.65
N GLY A 105 4.16 -2.71 -12.66
CA GLY A 105 3.87 -3.55 -13.82
C GLY A 105 2.39 -3.45 -14.25
N TYR A 106 1.48 -3.45 -13.28
CA TYR A 106 0.05 -3.23 -13.52
C TYR A 106 -0.22 -1.89 -14.21
N THR A 107 0.41 -0.81 -13.74
CA THR A 107 0.25 0.52 -14.33
C THR A 107 0.76 0.60 -15.76
N LEU A 108 1.84 -0.14 -16.09
CA LEU A 108 2.42 -0.18 -17.44
C LEU A 108 1.62 -1.06 -18.40
N MET A 109 1.00 -2.13 -17.90
CA MET A 109 0.26 -3.12 -18.69
C MET A 109 -1.11 -3.42 -18.04
N PRO A 110 -2.05 -2.47 -18.04
CA PRO A 110 -3.29 -2.57 -17.26
C PRO A 110 -4.15 -3.77 -17.67
N HIS A 111 -4.26 -4.07 -18.96
CA HIS A 111 -5.07 -5.23 -19.42
C HIS A 111 -4.52 -6.57 -18.92
N VAL A 112 -3.19 -6.72 -18.87
CA VAL A 112 -2.56 -7.93 -18.30
C VAL A 112 -2.77 -7.95 -16.78
N GLY A 113 -2.63 -6.80 -16.13
CA GLY A 113 -2.88 -6.63 -14.72
C GLY A 113 -4.32 -6.97 -14.33
N ASP A 114 -5.31 -6.51 -15.09
CA ASP A 114 -6.72 -6.81 -14.85
C ASP A 114 -7.01 -8.32 -14.98
N PHE A 115 -6.45 -8.98 -15.98
CA PHE A 115 -6.59 -10.42 -16.16
C PHE A 115 -6.02 -11.19 -14.95
N LEU A 116 -4.82 -10.84 -14.51
CA LEU A 116 -4.17 -11.48 -13.36
C LEU A 116 -4.89 -11.16 -12.05
N ALA A 117 -5.27 -9.91 -11.83
CA ALA A 117 -5.98 -9.48 -10.61
C ALA A 117 -7.38 -10.10 -10.52
N GLY A 118 -8.11 -10.20 -11.64
CA GLY A 118 -9.41 -10.85 -11.72
C GLY A 118 -9.36 -12.34 -11.41
N GLY A 119 -8.29 -13.05 -11.83
CA GLY A 119 -8.12 -14.48 -11.57
C GLY A 119 -7.64 -14.78 -10.15
N ILE A 120 -6.62 -14.08 -9.67
CA ILE A 120 -5.93 -14.37 -8.40
C ILE A 120 -6.69 -13.79 -7.19
N PHE A 121 -7.25 -12.59 -7.31
CA PHE A 121 -7.86 -11.86 -6.19
C PHE A 121 -9.38 -11.97 -6.11
N ASN A 122 -10.02 -12.70 -7.01
CA ASN A 122 -11.49 -12.85 -7.01
C ASN A 122 -12.00 -13.80 -5.91
N ARG A 123 -11.12 -14.33 -5.07
CA ARG A 123 -11.45 -15.25 -3.95
C ARG A 123 -11.75 -14.53 -2.61
N LYS A 124 -11.96 -13.21 -2.65
CA LYS A 124 -12.40 -12.44 -1.47
C LYS A 124 -13.87 -12.66 -1.17
#